data_41b1363fd9b08d543346409ceda974a5
#
_entry.id   41b1363fd9b08d543346409ceda974a5
#
_cell.length_a   1.000
_cell.length_b   1.000
_cell.length_c   1.000
_cell.angle_alpha   90.00
_cell.angle_beta   90.00
_cell.angle_gamma   90.00
#
_symmetry.space_group_name_H-M   'P 1'
#
loop_
_entity.id
_entity.type
_entity.pdbx_description
1 polymer ?
#
loop_
_entity_poly.entity_id
_entity_poly.type
_entity_poly.pdbx_seq_one_letter_code
_entity_poly.pdbx_strand_id
1 'polypeptide(L)'
;MIALVLVASASLFTASAASKKKVKKAATLVELKSSADSLSYVAGMNATRGLIPYIQQSFQVDTAYMENFLRGYKDALAMGINPKTVAYSAGMEVAKLVEKRVYPGTKEELKSTGDSISHAMFQNGFIAALANDTTFFTTKAAADFQKEALAGAGEKFLAANAKKPGVKVLPSGLQYKVITEGHGEVPKASDEVEVSYEGRLIDGTVFDATSKHGGSKTDKFRANGLIKGWTEALTLMPVGSKWQLYIPYELAYGERQAGQIPPYSTLVFDLELVSIVKPEVKAEPADEQKEDAAAVKKPAAKKPVVKKAAGKKGKK
;
A
#
# COMPACT_ATOMS: atom_id res chain seq x y z
N MET A 1 23.02 -44.30 -62.36
CA MET A 1 22.77 -43.36 -63.41
C MET A 1 21.29 -43.13 -63.61
N ILE A 2 20.74 -42.12 -63.05
CA ILE A 2 19.37 -41.66 -63.36
C ILE A 2 19.46 -40.16 -63.36
N ALA A 3 19.22 -39.55 -64.50
CA ALA A 3 19.34 -38.12 -64.78
C ALA A 3 18.15 -37.33 -64.17
N LEU A 4 18.45 -36.23 -63.52
CA LEU A 4 17.46 -35.30 -62.95
C LEU A 4 17.17 -34.25 -64.04
N VAL A 5 15.95 -34.24 -64.56
CA VAL A 5 15.46 -33.20 -65.48
C VAL A 5 14.79 -32.12 -64.65
N LEU A 6 15.43 -30.94 -64.60
CA LEU A 6 14.84 -29.72 -64.04
C LEU A 6 13.97 -29.07 -65.13
N VAL A 7 12.64 -29.04 -64.88
CA VAL A 7 11.72 -28.20 -65.65
C VAL A 7 11.44 -26.96 -64.85
N ALA A 8 11.98 -25.85 -65.28
CA ALA A 8 11.66 -24.52 -64.78
C ALA A 8 10.39 -24.01 -65.47
N SER A 9 9.27 -24.00 -64.74
CA SER A 9 8.06 -23.33 -65.19
C SER A 9 7.98 -21.95 -64.54
N ALA A 10 8.28 -20.92 -65.30
CA ALA A 10 8.06 -19.52 -64.96
C ALA A 10 6.57 -19.22 -65.02
N SER A 11 5.94 -19.11 -63.84
CA SER A 11 4.57 -18.60 -63.72
C SER A 11 4.60 -17.09 -63.60
N LEU A 12 4.20 -16.40 -64.65
CA LEU A 12 3.89 -14.99 -64.68
C LEU A 12 2.68 -14.73 -63.74
N PHE A 13 2.93 -14.24 -62.54
CA PHE A 13 1.85 -13.67 -61.72
C PHE A 13 1.53 -12.25 -62.24
N THR A 14 0.48 -12.15 -63.04
CA THR A 14 -0.20 -10.87 -63.29
C THR A 14 -0.88 -10.43 -62.03
N ALA A 15 -0.36 -9.38 -61.37
CA ALA A 15 -0.99 -8.71 -60.27
C ALA A 15 -2.29 -8.04 -60.73
N SER A 16 -3.41 -8.74 -60.55
CA SER A 16 -4.71 -8.12 -60.67
C SER A 16 -4.90 -7.19 -59.46
N ALA A 17 -4.86 -5.88 -59.73
CA ALA A 17 -5.26 -4.86 -58.78
C ALA A 17 -6.75 -5.02 -58.42
N ALA A 18 -7.07 -5.83 -57.47
CA ALA A 18 -8.39 -5.90 -56.87
C ALA A 18 -8.68 -4.56 -56.14
N SER A 19 -9.35 -3.68 -56.83
CA SER A 19 -9.98 -2.48 -56.29
C SER A 19 -10.79 -2.89 -55.03
N LYS A 20 -10.27 -2.57 -53.85
CA LYS A 20 -11.03 -2.64 -52.61
C LYS A 20 -12.16 -1.65 -52.67
N LYS A 21 -13.32 -2.06 -53.20
CA LYS A 21 -14.57 -1.37 -53.00
C LYS A 21 -14.78 -1.26 -51.49
N LYS A 22 -14.52 -0.08 -50.92
CA LYS A 22 -15.03 0.29 -49.60
C LYS A 22 -16.53 0.11 -49.66
N VAL A 23 -17.03 -0.99 -49.10
CA VAL A 23 -18.45 -1.12 -48.78
C VAL A 23 -18.72 -0.03 -47.75
N LYS A 24 -19.25 1.11 -48.20
CA LYS A 24 -19.86 2.08 -47.29
C LYS A 24 -21.04 1.35 -46.67
N LYS A 25 -20.87 0.90 -45.42
CA LYS A 25 -21.97 0.43 -44.57
C LYS A 25 -22.99 1.59 -44.58
N ALA A 26 -24.15 1.36 -45.14
CA ALA A 26 -25.21 2.35 -45.18
C ALA A 26 -25.48 2.83 -43.76
N ALA A 27 -25.14 4.07 -43.47
CA ALA A 27 -25.51 4.68 -42.20
C ALA A 27 -27.03 4.68 -42.20
N THR A 28 -27.67 4.09 -41.22
CA THR A 28 -29.11 4.20 -41.00
C THR A 28 -29.38 5.68 -40.83
N LEU A 29 -29.99 6.31 -41.87
CA LEU A 29 -30.34 7.70 -41.82
C LEU A 29 -31.39 7.89 -40.74
N VAL A 30 -31.06 8.63 -39.70
CA VAL A 30 -32.04 9.06 -38.70
C VAL A 30 -32.91 10.12 -39.32
N GLU A 31 -34.22 9.89 -39.40
CA GLU A 31 -35.19 10.87 -39.87
C GLU A 31 -35.85 11.56 -38.66
N LEU A 32 -35.79 12.89 -38.63
CA LEU A 32 -36.48 13.71 -37.62
C LEU A 32 -37.85 14.09 -38.16
N LYS A 33 -38.88 13.34 -37.76
CA LYS A 33 -40.23 13.44 -38.31
C LYS A 33 -41.13 14.42 -37.54
N SER A 34 -40.73 14.79 -36.33
CA SER A 34 -41.49 15.67 -35.46
C SER A 34 -40.60 16.69 -34.75
N SER A 35 -41.24 17.73 -34.22
CA SER A 35 -40.54 18.67 -33.32
C SER A 35 -39.99 17.98 -32.08
N ALA A 36 -40.67 16.96 -31.55
CA ALA A 36 -40.21 16.18 -30.44
C ALA A 36 -38.96 15.37 -30.78
N ASP A 37 -38.85 14.79 -31.99
CA ASP A 37 -37.65 14.09 -32.46
C ASP A 37 -36.48 15.07 -32.57
N SER A 38 -36.73 16.25 -33.14
CA SER A 38 -35.69 17.28 -33.26
C SER A 38 -35.19 17.76 -31.90
N LEU A 39 -36.11 18.00 -30.96
CA LEU A 39 -35.75 18.40 -29.59
C LEU A 39 -34.95 17.31 -28.89
N SER A 40 -35.36 16.05 -28.99
CA SER A 40 -34.67 14.91 -28.39
C SER A 40 -33.26 14.73 -28.96
N TYR A 41 -33.13 14.87 -30.29
CA TYR A 41 -31.84 14.78 -30.97
C TYR A 41 -30.89 15.89 -30.51
N VAL A 42 -31.35 17.14 -30.49
CA VAL A 42 -30.56 18.29 -30.02
C VAL A 42 -30.21 18.18 -28.56
N ALA A 43 -31.09 17.67 -27.70
CA ALA A 43 -30.80 17.40 -26.28
C ALA A 43 -29.66 16.39 -26.13
N GLY A 44 -29.71 15.32 -26.94
CA GLY A 44 -28.62 14.34 -26.99
C GLY A 44 -27.27 14.95 -27.40
N MET A 45 -27.27 15.80 -28.44
CA MET A 45 -26.04 16.51 -28.86
C MET A 45 -25.51 17.43 -27.75
N ASN A 46 -26.42 18.19 -27.10
CA ASN A 46 -26.01 19.10 -26.02
C ASN A 46 -25.47 18.37 -24.78
N ALA A 47 -25.95 17.16 -24.51
CA ALA A 47 -25.46 16.33 -23.40
C ALA A 47 -23.99 15.90 -23.56
N THR A 48 -23.41 16.02 -24.76
CA THR A 48 -21.98 15.69 -24.99
C THR A 48 -21.03 16.86 -24.73
N ARG A 49 -21.54 18.03 -24.31
CA ARG A 49 -20.69 19.19 -24.02
C ARG A 49 -19.69 18.86 -22.90
N GLY A 50 -18.39 19.01 -23.17
CA GLY A 50 -17.32 18.68 -22.24
C GLY A 50 -17.03 17.17 -22.07
N LEU A 51 -17.76 16.29 -22.76
CA LEU A 51 -17.60 14.85 -22.64
C LEU A 51 -16.24 14.37 -23.19
N ILE A 52 -15.77 14.94 -24.30
CA ILE A 52 -14.48 14.52 -24.90
C ILE A 52 -13.30 14.76 -23.95
N PRO A 53 -13.09 15.97 -23.39
CA PRO A 53 -12.04 16.18 -22.39
C PRO A 53 -12.21 15.26 -21.17
N TYR A 54 -13.43 15.02 -20.73
CA TYR A 54 -13.70 14.13 -19.61
C TYR A 54 -13.25 12.68 -19.90
N ILE A 55 -13.62 12.11 -21.06
CA ILE A 55 -13.21 10.73 -21.40
C ILE A 55 -11.69 10.61 -21.62
N GLN A 56 -11.05 11.65 -22.16
CA GLN A 56 -9.59 11.67 -22.28
C GLN A 56 -8.92 11.66 -20.91
N GLN A 57 -9.39 12.47 -19.99
CA GLN A 57 -8.80 12.61 -18.66
C GLN A 57 -9.13 11.42 -17.75
N SER A 58 -10.41 11.00 -17.70
CA SER A 58 -10.86 9.98 -16.75
C SER A 58 -10.63 8.55 -17.25
N PHE A 59 -10.75 8.32 -18.56
CA PHE A 59 -10.59 7.00 -19.17
C PHE A 59 -9.33 6.85 -20.03
N GLN A 60 -8.52 7.91 -20.16
CA GLN A 60 -7.30 7.92 -20.96
C GLN A 60 -7.53 7.50 -22.42
N VAL A 61 -8.69 7.85 -22.97
CA VAL A 61 -9.03 7.55 -24.36
C VAL A 61 -8.36 8.57 -25.27
N ASP A 62 -7.50 8.08 -26.18
CA ASP A 62 -6.97 8.88 -27.26
C ASP A 62 -8.05 9.13 -28.31
N THR A 63 -8.20 10.40 -28.75
CA THR A 63 -9.18 10.80 -29.77
C THR A 63 -8.97 10.11 -31.12
N ALA A 64 -7.77 9.62 -31.40
CA ALA A 64 -7.49 8.79 -32.57
C ALA A 64 -8.33 7.49 -32.61
N TYR A 65 -8.79 7.03 -31.42
CA TYR A 65 -9.58 5.79 -31.27
C TYR A 65 -11.07 6.05 -30.98
N MET A 66 -11.59 7.22 -31.30
CA MET A 66 -13.01 7.56 -31.05
C MET A 66 -13.98 6.63 -31.76
N GLU A 67 -13.64 6.06 -32.93
CA GLU A 67 -14.47 5.03 -33.56
C GLU A 67 -14.66 3.79 -32.67
N ASN A 68 -13.58 3.37 -31.99
CA ASN A 68 -13.64 2.24 -31.07
C ASN A 68 -14.49 2.57 -29.83
N PHE A 69 -14.35 3.78 -29.30
CA PHE A 69 -15.20 4.28 -28.22
C PHE A 69 -16.68 4.27 -28.59
N LEU A 70 -17.03 4.85 -29.75
CA LEU A 70 -18.41 4.88 -30.26
C LEU A 70 -18.97 3.49 -30.52
N ARG A 71 -18.14 2.55 -31.00
CA ARG A 71 -18.54 1.15 -31.15
C ARG A 71 -18.89 0.54 -29.79
N GLY A 72 -18.02 0.67 -28.80
CA GLY A 72 -18.29 0.16 -27.45
C GLY A 72 -19.53 0.76 -26.81
N TYR A 73 -19.77 2.07 -27.02
CA TYR A 73 -20.97 2.75 -26.56
C TYR A 73 -22.25 2.17 -27.20
N LYS A 74 -22.23 1.96 -28.53
CA LYS A 74 -23.36 1.37 -29.26
C LYS A 74 -23.60 -0.09 -28.85
N ASP A 75 -22.54 -0.86 -28.67
CA ASP A 75 -22.65 -2.25 -28.22
C ASP A 75 -23.25 -2.32 -26.82
N ALA A 76 -22.86 -1.43 -25.91
CA ALA A 76 -23.43 -1.35 -24.57
C ALA A 76 -24.93 -0.99 -24.60
N LEU A 77 -25.35 -0.04 -25.47
CA LEU A 77 -26.75 0.28 -25.66
C LEU A 77 -27.55 -0.91 -26.21
N ALA A 78 -26.98 -1.64 -27.16
CA ALA A 78 -27.64 -2.81 -27.77
C ALA A 78 -27.79 -3.97 -26.79
N MET A 79 -26.80 -4.17 -25.89
CA MET A 79 -26.86 -5.20 -24.83
C MET A 79 -27.91 -4.90 -23.76
N GLY A 80 -28.21 -3.59 -23.56
CA GLY A 80 -29.10 -3.13 -22.49
C GLY A 80 -28.52 -3.33 -21.09
N ILE A 81 -29.19 -2.78 -20.08
CA ILE A 81 -28.79 -2.92 -18.67
C ILE A 81 -29.52 -4.14 -18.07
N ASN A 82 -28.79 -5.23 -17.88
CA ASN A 82 -29.28 -6.43 -17.23
C ASN A 82 -28.15 -7.08 -16.40
N PRO A 83 -28.43 -8.04 -15.48
CA PRO A 83 -27.42 -8.62 -14.61
C PRO A 83 -26.21 -9.20 -15.34
N LYS A 84 -26.38 -9.78 -16.53
CA LYS A 84 -25.30 -10.37 -17.32
C LYS A 84 -24.36 -9.29 -17.88
N THR A 85 -24.91 -8.21 -18.42
CA THR A 85 -24.10 -7.10 -18.94
C THR A 85 -23.41 -6.33 -17.83
N VAL A 86 -24.05 -6.16 -16.68
CA VAL A 86 -23.41 -5.58 -15.48
C VAL A 86 -22.22 -6.43 -15.05
N ALA A 87 -22.40 -7.76 -14.94
CA ALA A 87 -21.31 -8.66 -14.57
C ALA A 87 -20.15 -8.64 -15.60
N TYR A 88 -20.47 -8.65 -16.90
CA TYR A 88 -19.47 -8.54 -17.96
C TYR A 88 -18.67 -7.23 -17.89
N SER A 89 -19.35 -6.10 -17.73
CA SER A 89 -18.71 -4.79 -17.59
C SER A 89 -17.83 -4.72 -16.34
N ALA A 90 -18.30 -5.26 -15.23
CA ALA A 90 -17.50 -5.35 -14.00
C ALA A 90 -16.21 -6.17 -14.22
N GLY A 91 -16.30 -7.27 -14.95
CA GLY A 91 -15.14 -8.09 -15.33
C GLY A 91 -14.09 -7.29 -16.13
N MET A 92 -14.54 -6.48 -17.09
CA MET A 92 -13.64 -5.60 -17.86
C MET A 92 -12.96 -4.54 -16.98
N GLU A 93 -13.68 -3.92 -16.04
CA GLU A 93 -13.10 -2.93 -15.12
C GLU A 93 -12.11 -3.59 -14.14
N VAL A 94 -12.44 -4.78 -13.62
CA VAL A 94 -11.52 -5.56 -12.77
C VAL A 94 -10.26 -5.90 -13.54
N ALA A 95 -10.35 -6.35 -14.79
CA ALA A 95 -9.18 -6.64 -15.62
C ALA A 95 -8.26 -5.42 -15.78
N LYS A 96 -8.83 -4.24 -16.06
CA LYS A 96 -8.06 -2.99 -16.12
C LYS A 96 -7.39 -2.64 -14.79
N LEU A 97 -8.10 -2.83 -13.67
CA LEU A 97 -7.54 -2.61 -12.34
C LEU A 97 -6.37 -3.55 -12.05
N VAL A 98 -6.54 -4.82 -12.39
CA VAL A 98 -5.50 -5.86 -12.21
C VAL A 98 -4.26 -5.50 -13.01
N GLU A 99 -4.41 -5.15 -14.29
CA GLU A 99 -3.29 -4.77 -15.15
C GLU A 99 -2.54 -3.50 -14.69
N LYS A 100 -3.30 -2.48 -14.29
CA LYS A 100 -2.71 -1.18 -13.97
C LYS A 100 -2.17 -1.07 -12.55
N ARG A 101 -2.66 -1.86 -11.60
CA ARG A 101 -2.34 -1.69 -10.18
C ARG A 101 -1.95 -2.98 -9.48
N VAL A 102 -2.77 -4.06 -9.63
CA VAL A 102 -2.57 -5.27 -8.83
C VAL A 102 -1.32 -6.01 -9.30
N TYR A 103 -1.22 -6.34 -10.58
CA TYR A 103 -0.06 -7.07 -11.11
C TYR A 103 1.27 -6.32 -10.91
N PRO A 104 1.39 -5.02 -11.22
CA PRO A 104 2.61 -4.27 -10.93
C PRO A 104 2.95 -4.23 -9.44
N GLY A 105 1.97 -4.06 -8.57
CA GLY A 105 2.16 -4.08 -7.12
C GLY A 105 2.65 -5.43 -6.62
N THR A 106 2.00 -6.52 -7.05
CA THR A 106 2.42 -7.89 -6.71
C THR A 106 3.82 -8.21 -7.23
N LYS A 107 4.17 -7.74 -8.43
CA LYS A 107 5.51 -7.92 -8.99
C LYS A 107 6.57 -7.23 -8.13
N GLU A 108 6.30 -6.03 -7.64
CA GLU A 108 7.24 -5.32 -6.75
C GLU A 108 7.32 -5.98 -5.38
N GLU A 109 6.20 -6.42 -4.81
CA GLU A 109 6.15 -7.16 -3.54
C GLU A 109 6.99 -8.45 -3.59
N LEU A 110 6.87 -9.22 -4.67
CA LEU A 110 7.56 -10.52 -4.83
C LEU A 110 9.02 -10.38 -5.32
N LYS A 111 9.49 -9.17 -5.59
CA LYS A 111 10.87 -8.93 -6.06
C LYS A 111 11.93 -9.43 -5.08
N SER A 112 11.63 -9.38 -3.78
CA SER A 112 12.52 -9.87 -2.71
C SER A 112 12.78 -11.37 -2.75
N THR A 113 11.94 -12.16 -3.44
CA THR A 113 12.16 -13.61 -3.61
C THR A 113 13.29 -13.92 -4.59
N GLY A 114 13.67 -12.97 -5.45
CA GLY A 114 14.64 -13.17 -6.52
C GLY A 114 14.06 -13.83 -7.77
N ASP A 115 12.80 -14.25 -7.74
CA ASP A 115 12.13 -14.90 -8.87
C ASP A 115 11.46 -13.90 -9.82
N SER A 116 11.42 -14.25 -11.09
CA SER A 116 10.71 -13.48 -12.12
C SER A 116 9.25 -13.89 -12.18
N ILE A 117 8.35 -12.93 -11.96
CA ILE A 117 6.90 -13.19 -11.98
C ILE A 117 6.36 -13.15 -13.41
N SER A 118 5.86 -14.28 -13.88
CA SER A 118 5.23 -14.41 -15.19
C SER A 118 3.84 -13.79 -15.21
N HIS A 119 3.61 -12.82 -16.09
CA HIS A 119 2.31 -12.20 -16.28
C HIS A 119 1.21 -13.23 -16.64
N ALA A 120 1.51 -14.13 -17.58
CA ALA A 120 0.55 -15.16 -18.00
C ALA A 120 0.17 -16.10 -16.84
N MET A 121 1.15 -16.53 -16.02
CA MET A 121 0.86 -17.40 -14.87
C MET A 121 0.09 -16.64 -13.78
N PHE A 122 0.40 -15.37 -13.55
CA PHE A 122 -0.37 -14.53 -12.64
C PHE A 122 -1.84 -14.44 -13.08
N GLN A 123 -2.11 -14.17 -14.35
CA GLN A 123 -3.47 -14.10 -14.88
C GLN A 123 -4.21 -15.45 -14.78
N ASN A 124 -3.54 -16.56 -15.07
CA ASN A 124 -4.12 -17.88 -14.92
C ASN A 124 -4.49 -18.18 -13.46
N GLY A 125 -3.61 -17.84 -12.51
CA GLY A 125 -3.89 -18.00 -11.07
C GLY A 125 -5.04 -17.11 -10.59
N PHE A 126 -5.12 -15.88 -11.09
CA PHE A 126 -6.22 -14.96 -10.78
C PHE A 126 -7.56 -15.49 -11.27
N ILE A 127 -7.60 -16.01 -12.51
CA ILE A 127 -8.79 -16.62 -13.11
C ILE A 127 -9.18 -17.89 -12.34
N ALA A 128 -8.22 -18.75 -12.00
CA ALA A 128 -8.46 -19.97 -11.24
C ALA A 128 -9.11 -19.66 -9.88
N ALA A 129 -8.61 -18.65 -9.16
CA ALA A 129 -9.18 -18.22 -7.89
C ALA A 129 -10.63 -17.72 -8.03
N LEU A 130 -10.94 -16.93 -9.06
CA LEU A 130 -12.29 -16.46 -9.34
C LEU A 130 -13.26 -17.59 -9.73
N ALA A 131 -12.74 -18.61 -10.41
CA ALA A 131 -13.49 -19.79 -10.82
C ALA A 131 -13.62 -20.86 -9.71
N ASN A 132 -13.01 -20.65 -8.54
CA ASN A 132 -12.84 -21.66 -7.48
C ASN A 132 -12.16 -22.94 -7.99
N ASP A 133 -11.27 -22.81 -8.97
CA ASP A 133 -10.46 -23.92 -9.49
C ASP A 133 -9.28 -24.15 -8.54
N THR A 134 -9.27 -25.33 -7.92
CA THR A 134 -8.24 -25.75 -6.96
C THR A 134 -7.31 -26.83 -7.51
N THR A 135 -7.25 -26.98 -8.82
CA THR A 135 -6.45 -28.02 -9.49
C THR A 135 -4.98 -28.00 -9.07
N PHE A 136 -4.37 -26.82 -8.97
CA PHE A 136 -2.97 -26.67 -8.55
C PHE A 136 -2.82 -26.27 -7.09
N PHE A 137 -3.63 -25.32 -6.63
CA PHE A 137 -3.58 -24.78 -5.27
C PHE A 137 -4.98 -24.51 -4.74
N THR A 138 -5.22 -24.85 -3.49
CA THR A 138 -6.31 -24.24 -2.73
C THR A 138 -5.92 -22.81 -2.36
N THR A 139 -6.87 -21.93 -2.04
CA THR A 139 -6.58 -20.55 -1.58
C THR A 139 -5.62 -20.54 -0.39
N LYS A 140 -5.80 -21.50 0.56
CA LYS A 140 -4.92 -21.63 1.71
C LYS A 140 -3.49 -22.03 1.29
N ALA A 141 -3.36 -23.07 0.45
CA ALA A 141 -2.05 -23.55 0.01
C ALA A 141 -1.30 -22.48 -0.80
N ALA A 142 -2.00 -21.66 -1.59
CA ALA A 142 -1.42 -20.55 -2.33
C ALA A 142 -0.89 -19.47 -1.37
N ALA A 143 -1.66 -19.13 -0.32
CA ALA A 143 -1.22 -18.17 0.70
C ALA A 143 -0.01 -18.68 1.48
N ASP A 144 -0.02 -19.96 1.91
CA ASP A 144 1.08 -20.57 2.64
C ASP A 144 2.36 -20.61 1.78
N PHE A 145 2.25 -20.96 0.49
CA PHE A 145 3.38 -20.97 -0.46
C PHE A 145 3.97 -19.56 -0.66
N GLN A 146 3.12 -18.56 -0.84
CA GLN A 146 3.58 -17.17 -1.00
C GLN A 146 4.26 -16.67 0.28
N LYS A 147 3.71 -16.99 1.45
CA LYS A 147 4.30 -16.67 2.75
C LYS A 147 5.70 -17.29 2.87
N GLU A 148 5.84 -18.58 2.59
CA GLU A 148 7.13 -19.29 2.66
C GLU A 148 8.15 -18.68 1.69
N ALA A 149 7.73 -18.33 0.48
CA ALA A 149 8.60 -17.68 -0.49
C ALA A 149 9.10 -16.31 -0.02
N LEU A 150 8.21 -15.48 0.54
CA LEU A 150 8.54 -14.13 1.03
C LEU A 150 9.34 -14.15 2.33
N ALA A 151 8.97 -14.99 3.29
CA ALA A 151 9.66 -15.10 4.57
C ALA A 151 11.00 -15.84 4.45
N GLY A 152 11.08 -16.82 3.58
CA GLY A 152 12.22 -17.74 3.48
C GLY A 152 13.57 -17.06 3.22
N ALA A 153 13.60 -15.98 2.47
CA ALA A 153 14.81 -15.19 2.26
C ALA A 153 15.29 -14.55 3.59
N GLY A 154 14.36 -13.99 4.36
CA GLY A 154 14.63 -13.40 5.67
C GLY A 154 15.07 -14.43 6.69
N GLU A 155 14.44 -15.59 6.73
CA GLU A 155 14.78 -16.70 7.63
C GLU A 155 16.18 -17.25 7.33
N LYS A 156 16.52 -17.47 6.05
CA LYS A 156 17.86 -17.87 5.62
C LYS A 156 18.91 -16.83 6.01
N PHE A 157 18.60 -15.56 5.81
CA PHE A 157 19.46 -14.45 6.22
C PHE A 157 19.72 -14.49 7.73
N LEU A 158 18.68 -14.60 8.57
CA LEU A 158 18.79 -14.65 10.01
C LEU A 158 19.57 -15.88 10.49
N ALA A 159 19.31 -17.06 9.90
CA ALA A 159 20.03 -18.28 10.22
C ALA A 159 21.54 -18.20 9.91
N ALA A 160 21.88 -17.54 8.80
CA ALA A 160 23.29 -17.28 8.46
C ALA A 160 23.89 -16.19 9.36
N ASN A 161 23.14 -15.15 9.69
CA ASN A 161 23.58 -14.03 10.49
C ASN A 161 23.88 -14.42 11.95
N ALA A 162 23.06 -15.30 12.52
CA ALA A 162 23.27 -15.82 13.88
C ALA A 162 24.63 -16.48 14.08
N LYS A 163 25.27 -16.96 13.01
CA LYS A 163 26.59 -17.61 13.05
C LYS A 163 27.74 -16.61 12.92
N LYS A 164 27.47 -15.34 12.66
CA LYS A 164 28.52 -14.32 12.51
C LYS A 164 29.11 -13.90 13.84
N PRO A 165 30.42 -13.62 13.91
CA PRO A 165 31.07 -13.16 15.11
C PRO A 165 30.42 -11.89 15.69
N GLY A 166 30.16 -11.90 16.99
CA GLY A 166 29.61 -10.77 17.74
C GLY A 166 28.07 -10.59 17.59
N VAL A 167 27.39 -11.44 16.83
CA VAL A 167 25.92 -11.45 16.78
C VAL A 167 25.38 -12.23 17.97
N LYS A 168 24.45 -11.64 18.69
CA LYS A 168 23.69 -12.24 19.78
C LYS A 168 22.26 -12.46 19.35
N VAL A 169 21.66 -13.58 19.78
CA VAL A 169 20.27 -13.95 19.46
C VAL A 169 19.47 -13.99 20.75
N LEU A 170 18.35 -13.28 20.80
CA LEU A 170 17.43 -13.30 21.94
C LEU A 170 16.37 -14.41 21.77
N PRO A 171 15.71 -14.84 22.86
CA PRO A 171 14.65 -15.86 22.78
C PRO A 171 13.47 -15.48 21.88
N SER A 172 13.23 -14.18 21.67
CA SER A 172 12.22 -13.66 20.75
C SER A 172 12.55 -13.87 19.27
N GLY A 173 13.81 -14.21 18.96
CA GLY A 173 14.36 -14.27 17.62
C GLY A 173 15.02 -12.96 17.16
N LEU A 174 14.93 -11.88 17.95
CA LEU A 174 15.69 -10.66 17.69
C LEU A 174 17.19 -10.97 17.72
N GLN A 175 17.91 -10.51 16.69
CA GLN A 175 19.37 -10.60 16.67
C GLN A 175 19.97 -9.20 16.72
N TYR A 176 21.09 -9.06 17.40
CA TYR A 176 21.78 -7.79 17.45
C TYR A 176 23.31 -7.97 17.54
N LYS A 177 24.01 -6.96 17.04
CA LYS A 177 25.46 -6.84 17.20
C LYS A 177 25.77 -5.49 17.83
N VAL A 178 26.51 -5.48 18.93
CA VAL A 178 27.02 -4.27 19.55
C VAL A 178 28.17 -3.73 18.69
N ILE A 179 28.01 -2.52 18.16
CA ILE A 179 29.05 -1.80 17.40
C ILE A 179 29.82 -0.87 18.34
N THR A 180 29.07 -0.14 19.20
CA THR A 180 29.65 0.68 20.27
C THR A 180 28.87 0.38 21.53
N GLU A 181 29.57 0.13 22.61
CA GLU A 181 29.00 -0.10 23.94
C GLU A 181 28.81 1.25 24.64
N GLY A 182 27.57 1.55 25.04
CA GLY A 182 27.25 2.70 25.88
C GLY A 182 27.37 2.35 27.34
N HIS A 183 27.50 3.38 28.18
CA HIS A 183 27.63 3.24 29.63
C HIS A 183 26.58 4.04 30.40
N GLY A 184 25.61 4.63 29.69
CA GLY A 184 24.52 5.39 30.31
C GLY A 184 23.40 4.52 30.87
N GLU A 185 22.31 5.16 31.27
CA GLU A 185 21.12 4.52 31.78
C GLU A 185 20.44 3.70 30.68
N VAL A 186 19.82 2.58 31.05
CA VAL A 186 19.02 1.75 30.13
C VAL A 186 17.57 2.22 30.17
N PRO A 187 16.92 2.54 29.04
CA PRO A 187 15.55 3.02 29.01
C PRO A 187 14.55 1.99 29.52
N LYS A 188 13.49 2.46 30.16
CA LYS A 188 12.27 1.68 30.39
C LYS A 188 11.37 1.76 29.17
N ALA A 189 10.48 0.79 29.00
CA ALA A 189 9.52 0.79 27.90
C ALA A 189 8.62 2.03 27.84
N SER A 190 8.36 2.68 28.98
CA SER A 190 7.57 3.91 29.08
C SER A 190 8.32 5.19 28.67
N ASP A 191 9.64 5.12 28.61
CA ASP A 191 10.46 6.29 28.43
C ASP A 191 10.42 6.80 26.96
N GLU A 192 10.59 8.09 26.80
CA GLU A 192 10.88 8.70 25.52
C GLU A 192 12.39 8.71 25.31
N VAL A 193 12.81 8.27 24.13
CA VAL A 193 14.24 8.16 23.78
C VAL A 193 14.54 8.99 22.56
N GLU A 194 15.78 9.46 22.50
CA GLU A 194 16.34 10.16 21.35
C GLU A 194 17.33 9.22 20.67
N VAL A 195 17.12 8.96 19.39
CA VAL A 195 17.88 7.98 18.61
C VAL A 195 18.32 8.55 17.27
N SER A 196 19.40 7.99 16.72
CA SER A 196 19.76 8.12 15.31
C SER A 196 19.75 6.74 14.68
N TYR A 197 19.17 6.60 13.49
CA TYR A 197 19.05 5.29 12.85
C TYR A 197 19.04 5.33 11.32
N GLU A 198 19.34 4.17 10.74
CA GLU A 198 19.07 3.83 9.36
C GLU A 198 18.45 2.44 9.31
N GLY A 199 17.28 2.34 8.66
CA GLY A 199 16.56 1.09 8.45
C GLY A 199 16.61 0.64 6.99
N ARG A 200 16.96 -0.63 6.75
CA ARG A 200 17.07 -1.22 5.42
C ARG A 200 16.53 -2.64 5.37
N LEU A 201 16.12 -3.05 4.19
CA LEU A 201 15.82 -4.43 3.88
C LEU A 201 17.11 -5.26 3.80
N ILE A 202 16.97 -6.59 3.73
CA ILE A 202 18.14 -7.51 3.67
C ILE A 202 18.93 -7.37 2.35
N ASP A 203 18.32 -6.82 1.30
CA ASP A 203 18.97 -6.49 0.02
C ASP A 203 19.74 -5.16 0.03
N GLY A 204 19.69 -4.44 1.17
CA GLY A 204 20.34 -3.14 1.36
C GLY A 204 19.46 -1.93 0.99
N THR A 205 18.23 -2.12 0.52
CA THR A 205 17.31 -1.01 0.21
C THR A 205 16.96 -0.25 1.47
N VAL A 206 17.36 1.03 1.55
CA VAL A 206 17.08 1.92 2.67
C VAL A 206 15.66 2.45 2.57
N PHE A 207 14.78 2.02 3.47
CA PHE A 207 13.39 2.45 3.52
C PHE A 207 13.20 3.67 4.41
N ASP A 208 13.98 3.81 5.50
CA ASP A 208 13.88 4.93 6.42
C ASP A 208 15.21 5.26 7.10
N ALA A 209 15.40 6.53 7.50
CA ALA A 209 16.57 6.98 8.22
C ALA A 209 16.31 8.35 8.86
N THR A 210 16.92 8.64 10.00
CA THR A 210 16.89 9.95 10.65
C THR A 210 17.31 11.08 9.70
N SER A 211 18.25 10.85 8.82
CA SER A 211 18.71 11.83 7.81
C SER A 211 17.63 12.25 6.81
N LYS A 212 16.56 11.47 6.67
CA LYS A 212 15.41 11.79 5.79
C LYS A 212 14.37 12.68 6.48
N HIS A 213 14.50 12.93 7.79
CA HIS A 213 13.54 13.68 8.60
C HIS A 213 13.97 15.14 8.80
N GLY A 214 13.90 15.95 7.73
CA GLY A 214 14.09 17.41 7.82
C GLY A 214 15.46 17.88 8.26
N GLY A 215 16.51 17.05 8.14
CA GLY A 215 17.89 17.39 8.50
C GLY A 215 18.19 17.32 10.00
N SER A 216 17.30 16.73 10.79
CA SER A 216 17.56 16.40 12.20
C SER A 216 18.71 15.39 12.30
N LYS A 217 19.49 15.47 13.39
CA LYS A 217 20.50 14.46 13.70
C LYS A 217 19.94 13.28 14.48
N THR A 218 18.78 13.48 15.09
CA THR A 218 18.11 12.52 15.97
C THR A 218 16.60 12.64 15.85
N ASP A 219 15.91 11.54 16.15
CA ASP A 219 14.45 11.47 16.27
C ASP A 219 14.06 11.06 17.68
N LYS A 220 12.89 11.51 18.14
CA LYS A 220 12.35 11.20 19.46
C LYS A 220 11.17 10.23 19.35
N PHE A 221 11.24 9.16 20.12
CA PHE A 221 10.20 8.14 20.13
C PHE A 221 9.92 7.66 21.56
N ARG A 222 8.68 7.31 21.82
CA ARG A 222 8.36 6.53 23.02
C ARG A 222 8.76 5.07 22.76
N ALA A 223 9.58 4.47 23.65
CA ALA A 223 10.18 3.16 23.43
C ALA A 223 9.14 2.04 23.19
N ASN A 224 7.94 2.12 23.82
CA ASN A 224 6.85 1.15 23.61
C ASN A 224 5.90 1.50 22.48
N GLY A 225 6.13 2.58 21.75
CA GLY A 225 5.33 3.02 20.60
C GLY A 225 5.86 2.52 19.26
N LEU A 226 6.86 1.66 19.26
CA LEU A 226 7.60 1.20 18.09
C LEU A 226 7.32 -0.28 17.77
N ILE A 227 7.93 -0.81 16.71
CA ILE A 227 7.90 -2.24 16.43
C ILE A 227 8.54 -3.02 17.58
N LYS A 228 8.04 -4.25 17.81
CA LYS A 228 8.44 -5.07 18.98
C LYS A 228 9.95 -5.23 19.10
N GLY A 229 10.65 -5.46 17.98
CA GLY A 229 12.09 -5.60 17.96
C GLY A 229 12.85 -4.36 18.45
N TRP A 230 12.33 -3.15 18.16
CA TRP A 230 12.91 -1.92 18.67
C TRP A 230 12.66 -1.74 20.16
N THR A 231 11.41 -1.98 20.61
CA THR A 231 11.07 -1.92 22.03
C THR A 231 11.94 -2.85 22.84
N GLU A 232 12.14 -4.08 22.38
CA GLU A 232 13.00 -5.07 23.04
C GLU A 232 14.47 -4.62 23.06
N ALA A 233 15.00 -4.15 21.92
CA ALA A 233 16.37 -3.68 21.83
C ALA A 233 16.63 -2.47 22.74
N LEU A 234 15.78 -1.43 22.67
CA LEU A 234 15.94 -0.19 23.44
C LEU A 234 15.93 -0.43 24.95
N THR A 235 15.15 -1.40 25.43
CA THR A 235 15.13 -1.77 26.85
C THR A 235 16.35 -2.60 27.31
N LEU A 236 17.26 -2.91 26.40
CA LEU A 236 18.52 -3.58 26.67
C LEU A 236 19.75 -2.70 26.37
N MET A 237 19.56 -1.61 25.60
CA MET A 237 20.64 -0.72 25.16
C MET A 237 20.95 0.34 26.22
N PRO A 238 22.17 0.42 26.78
CA PRO A 238 22.59 1.60 27.52
C PRO A 238 22.70 2.83 26.62
N VAL A 239 22.38 4.01 27.13
CA VAL A 239 22.60 5.28 26.44
C VAL A 239 24.07 5.41 26.00
N GLY A 240 24.29 5.90 24.78
CA GLY A 240 25.57 5.97 24.10
C GLY A 240 25.91 4.70 23.30
N SER A 241 25.05 3.67 23.32
CA SER A 241 25.23 2.47 22.51
C SER A 241 24.87 2.70 21.05
N LYS A 242 25.62 2.00 20.17
CA LYS A 242 25.26 1.82 18.77
C LYS A 242 25.19 0.33 18.48
N TRP A 243 24.01 -0.14 18.09
CA TRP A 243 23.77 -1.53 17.77
C TRP A 243 23.30 -1.68 16.33
N GLN A 244 23.66 -2.82 15.73
CA GLN A 244 23.02 -3.27 14.51
C GLN A 244 21.99 -4.33 14.87
N LEU A 245 20.73 -4.06 14.57
CA LEU A 245 19.60 -4.95 14.84
C LEU A 245 19.23 -5.71 13.58
N TYR A 246 18.83 -6.98 13.73
CA TYR A 246 18.28 -7.83 12.69
C TYR A 246 16.98 -8.38 13.21
N ILE A 247 15.89 -7.85 12.69
CA ILE A 247 14.56 -8.01 13.26
C ILE A 247 13.73 -8.93 12.36
N PRO A 248 13.36 -10.13 12.84
CA PRO A 248 12.46 -11.00 12.10
C PRO A 248 11.11 -10.32 11.91
N TYR A 249 10.40 -10.68 10.84
CA TYR A 249 9.15 -10.01 10.44
C TYR A 249 8.07 -10.02 11.54
N GLU A 250 8.03 -11.04 12.41
CA GLU A 250 7.08 -11.15 13.53
C GLU A 250 7.27 -10.08 14.60
N LEU A 251 8.50 -9.57 14.73
CA LEU A 251 8.86 -8.47 15.61
C LEU A 251 8.87 -7.10 14.90
N ALA A 252 8.53 -7.07 13.62
CA ALA A 252 8.44 -5.88 12.76
C ALA A 252 6.99 -5.61 12.33
N TYR A 253 6.71 -5.67 11.02
CA TYR A 253 5.41 -5.35 10.46
C TYR A 253 4.54 -6.58 10.13
N GLY A 254 5.09 -7.80 10.34
CA GLY A 254 4.36 -9.05 10.14
C GLY A 254 4.00 -9.30 8.67
N GLU A 255 2.76 -9.70 8.47
CA GLU A 255 2.20 -10.04 7.15
C GLU A 255 1.74 -8.83 6.34
N ARG A 256 1.92 -7.60 6.87
CA ARG A 256 1.40 -6.38 6.24
C ARG A 256 2.51 -5.63 5.52
N GLN A 257 2.17 -5.05 4.39
CA GLN A 257 3.00 -4.04 3.75
C GLN A 257 3.01 -2.76 4.60
N ALA A 258 4.16 -2.17 4.82
CA ALA A 258 4.33 -0.90 5.53
C ALA A 258 5.16 0.07 4.66
N GLY A 259 4.48 0.95 3.93
CA GLY A 259 5.14 1.84 2.98
C GLY A 259 5.90 1.06 1.91
N GLN A 260 7.23 1.20 1.89
CA GLN A 260 8.12 0.50 0.97
C GLN A 260 8.58 -0.88 1.49
N ILE A 261 8.16 -1.28 2.70
CA ILE A 261 8.54 -2.56 3.30
C ILE A 261 7.53 -3.61 2.88
N PRO A 262 7.93 -4.63 2.11
CA PRO A 262 7.07 -5.75 1.74
C PRO A 262 6.58 -6.55 2.94
N PRO A 263 5.50 -7.33 2.79
CA PRO A 263 5.10 -8.33 3.80
C PRO A 263 6.23 -9.30 4.13
N TYR A 264 6.24 -9.82 5.34
CA TYR A 264 7.21 -10.82 5.83
C TYR A 264 8.68 -10.38 5.76
N SER A 265 8.96 -9.08 5.71
CA SER A 265 10.32 -8.57 5.59
C SER A 265 11.09 -8.65 6.90
N THR A 266 12.25 -9.29 6.87
CA THR A 266 13.29 -9.12 7.90
C THR A 266 13.95 -7.77 7.73
N LEU A 267 14.08 -7.01 8.81
CA LEU A 267 14.63 -5.66 8.79
C LEU A 267 16.01 -5.61 9.43
N VAL A 268 16.85 -4.74 8.88
CA VAL A 268 18.17 -4.44 9.45
C VAL A 268 18.20 -2.97 9.82
N PHE A 269 18.56 -2.67 11.05
CA PHE A 269 18.74 -1.29 11.52
C PHE A 269 20.13 -1.07 12.09
N ASP A 270 20.74 0.02 11.70
CA ASP A 270 21.81 0.62 12.48
C ASP A 270 21.15 1.64 13.41
N LEU A 271 21.20 1.38 14.73
CA LEU A 271 20.50 2.14 15.75
C LEU A 271 21.48 2.66 16.79
N GLU A 272 21.47 3.96 17.04
CA GLU A 272 22.23 4.64 18.08
C GLU A 272 21.24 5.25 19.09
N LEU A 273 21.39 4.87 20.36
CA LEU A 273 20.63 5.44 21.47
C LEU A 273 21.40 6.62 22.05
N VAL A 274 20.94 7.82 21.74
CA VAL A 274 21.64 9.07 22.09
C VAL A 274 21.32 9.49 23.52
N SER A 275 20.04 9.51 23.89
CA SER A 275 19.61 9.95 25.23
C SER A 275 18.24 9.40 25.61
N ILE A 276 17.92 9.45 26.90
CA ILE A 276 16.56 9.32 27.43
C ILE A 276 16.05 10.73 27.67
N VAL A 277 14.91 11.07 27.07
CA VAL A 277 14.28 12.38 27.24
C VAL A 277 13.63 12.41 28.62
N LYS A 278 14.21 13.21 29.52
CA LYS A 278 13.62 13.44 30.83
C LYS A 278 12.50 14.49 30.71
N PRO A 279 11.34 14.30 31.35
CA PRO A 279 10.31 15.35 31.38
C PRO A 279 10.95 16.65 31.94
N GLU A 280 10.78 17.75 31.23
CA GLU A 280 11.09 19.05 31.80
C GLU A 280 10.23 19.21 33.06
N VAL A 281 10.86 19.19 34.22
CA VAL A 281 10.24 19.63 35.45
C VAL A 281 10.07 21.15 35.28
N LYS A 282 8.87 21.59 34.89
CA LYS A 282 8.54 23.01 35.02
C LYS A 282 8.72 23.35 36.50
N ALA A 283 9.79 24.10 36.79
CA ALA A 283 9.96 24.72 38.09
C ALA A 283 8.73 25.58 38.35
N GLU A 284 7.91 25.18 39.31
CA GLU A 284 6.89 26.08 39.88
C GLU A 284 7.63 27.32 40.38
N PRO A 285 7.16 28.52 40.05
CA PRO A 285 7.73 29.72 40.61
C PRO A 285 7.62 29.67 42.13
N ALA A 286 8.77 29.77 42.81
CA ALA A 286 8.85 29.88 44.25
C ALA A 286 7.96 31.04 44.70
N ASP A 287 6.91 30.71 45.44
CA ASP A 287 6.01 31.65 46.11
C ASP A 287 6.83 32.44 47.11
N GLU A 288 7.08 33.75 46.84
CA GLU A 288 7.63 34.66 47.80
C GLU A 288 6.64 34.83 48.97
N GLN A 289 6.94 34.13 50.06
CA GLN A 289 6.30 34.45 51.37
C GLN A 289 6.69 35.84 51.78
N LYS A 290 5.76 36.81 51.59
CA LYS A 290 5.73 38.01 52.38
C LYS A 290 4.88 37.78 53.63
N GLU A 291 5.56 37.63 54.75
CA GLU A 291 5.00 37.87 56.08
C GLU A 291 4.42 39.30 56.10
N ASP A 292 3.13 39.43 56.47
CA ASP A 292 2.72 40.56 57.29
C ASP A 292 1.50 40.18 58.14
N ALA A 293 1.63 40.57 59.39
CA ALA A 293 0.83 40.18 60.54
C ALA A 293 -0.50 40.93 60.67
N ALA A 294 -1.39 40.28 61.38
CA ALA A 294 -2.45 40.80 62.27
C ALA A 294 -3.76 41.37 61.69
N ALA A 295 -4.83 40.68 61.94
CA ALA A 295 -5.92 41.10 62.86
C ALA A 295 -7.22 40.25 62.71
N VAL A 296 -7.46 39.47 63.72
CA VAL A 296 -8.71 39.17 64.44
C VAL A 296 -10.02 39.76 63.89
N LYS A 297 -11.00 38.90 63.51
CA LYS A 297 -12.37 38.78 64.13
C LYS A 297 -13.27 37.80 63.35
N LYS A 298 -13.81 36.83 64.11
CA LYS A 298 -14.96 36.00 63.84
C LYS A 298 -16.24 36.75 64.24
N PRO A 299 -17.50 36.25 64.14
CA PRO A 299 -18.08 35.12 63.38
C PRO A 299 -19.53 35.39 62.83
N ALA A 300 -20.12 34.31 62.35
CA ALA A 300 -21.59 34.05 62.24
C ALA A 300 -22.19 34.17 60.84
N ALA A 301 -22.79 33.23 60.26
CA ALA A 301 -23.72 32.13 60.55
C ALA A 301 -24.77 32.00 59.42
N LYS A 302 -25.06 30.76 59.09
CA LYS A 302 -26.39 30.23 58.65
C LYS A 302 -26.73 30.13 57.15
N LYS A 303 -26.92 28.89 56.82
CA LYS A 303 -27.70 28.16 55.79
C LYS A 303 -29.15 28.70 55.64
N PRO A 304 -30.06 28.21 54.73
CA PRO A 304 -30.14 26.89 54.11
C PRO A 304 -30.67 26.83 52.62
N VAL A 305 -30.44 25.71 51.98
CA VAL A 305 -31.32 24.73 51.27
C VAL A 305 -32.61 25.25 50.63
N VAL A 306 -32.82 24.94 49.36
CA VAL A 306 -34.09 24.34 48.86
C VAL A 306 -33.82 23.48 47.60
N LYS A 307 -34.31 22.24 47.68
CA LYS A 307 -34.55 21.23 46.67
C LYS A 307 -35.79 21.59 45.83
N LYS A 308 -35.84 21.10 44.58
CA LYS A 308 -37.00 20.42 43.93
C LYS A 308 -36.60 20.09 42.51
N ALA A 309 -36.50 18.87 42.11
CA ALA A 309 -37.47 17.79 41.90
C ALA A 309 -38.28 17.91 40.59
N ALA A 310 -37.98 16.98 39.71
CA ALA A 310 -38.86 16.03 39.02
C ALA A 310 -39.86 16.50 37.94
N GLY A 311 -39.90 15.68 36.89
CA GLY A 311 -41.00 15.51 35.93
C GLY A 311 -40.48 15.16 34.54
N LYS A 312 -40.32 13.98 34.08
CA LYS A 312 -41.16 12.81 33.77
C LYS A 312 -42.10 13.01 32.54
N LYS A 313 -41.96 12.06 31.59
CA LYS A 313 -42.86 11.63 30.48
C LYS A 313 -42.84 12.47 29.20
N GLY A 314 -42.93 11.89 28.01
CA GLY A 314 -43.12 10.54 27.50
C GLY A 314 -43.40 10.59 25.99
N LYS A 315 -43.18 9.46 25.38
CA LYS A 315 -43.83 8.89 24.19
C LYS A 315 -44.27 9.77 23.02
N LYS A 316 -43.69 9.60 21.87
CA LYS A 316 -44.27 8.77 20.81
C LYS A 316 -43.17 8.40 19.82
#